data_00c757165f316db186f1bbafc0580d70
#
_entry.id   00c757165f316db186f1bbafc0580d70
#
_cell.length_a   1.000
_cell.length_b   1.000
_cell.length_c   1.000
_cell.angle_alpha   90.00
_cell.angle_beta   90.00
_cell.angle_gamma   90.00
#
_symmetry.space_group_name_H-M   'P 1'
#
loop_
_entity.id
_entity.type
_entity.pdbx_description
1 polymer ?
#
loop_
_entity_poly.entity_id
_entity_poly.type
_entity_poly.pdbx_seq_one_letter_code
_entity_poly.pdbx_strand_id
1 'polypeptide(L)'
;NGIEYIAEGSNMDDNGDYRPGLIAVKELGVKSPLREAKLTKAEIREYSKELGLPTWDKQSFACLSSRFVYGETISEEKLGMVEKAEQLLLDYGFHQVRVRIHGSLARIEIMPEEFPKLLEKNVREDIAKKFKEYGFTYVTMDILGYRMGSMNETLGENDKMTADSSLQGKNE
;
A
#
# COMPACT_ATOMS: atom_id res chain seq x y z
N ASN A 1 -11.52 13.53 -24.18
CA ASN A 1 -12.47 12.51 -23.70
C ASN A 1 -13.69 13.12 -23.03
N GLY A 2 -13.84 14.47 -22.93
CA GLY A 2 -15.02 15.14 -22.37
C GLY A 2 -15.18 15.00 -20.83
N ILE A 3 -14.11 14.58 -20.13
CA ILE A 3 -14.10 14.51 -18.66
C ILE A 3 -13.71 15.90 -18.15
N GLU A 4 -14.63 16.53 -17.40
CA GLU A 4 -14.44 17.89 -16.88
C GLU A 4 -13.77 17.89 -15.51
N TYR A 5 -14.03 16.90 -14.69
CA TYR A 5 -13.48 16.78 -13.32
C TYR A 5 -12.90 15.40 -13.08
N ILE A 6 -11.81 15.37 -12.32
CA ILE A 6 -11.21 14.17 -11.77
C ILE A 6 -11.38 14.23 -10.25
N ALA A 7 -11.84 13.15 -9.64
CA ALA A 7 -12.00 13.04 -8.20
C ALA A 7 -11.19 11.85 -7.66
N GLU A 8 -10.72 11.98 -6.41
CA GLU A 8 -10.02 10.93 -5.69
C GLU A 8 -10.67 10.66 -4.32
N GLY A 9 -10.29 9.58 -3.65
CA GLY A 9 -10.97 9.06 -2.47
C GLY A 9 -10.38 9.42 -1.11
N SER A 10 -9.51 10.44 -1.01
CA SER A 10 -8.96 10.88 0.28
C SER A 10 -10.06 11.34 1.24
N ASN A 11 -9.89 11.06 2.52
CA ASN A 11 -10.83 11.36 3.59
C ASN A 11 -10.10 12.05 4.76
N MET A 12 -10.78 12.29 5.89
CA MET A 12 -10.19 13.01 7.02
C MET A 12 -9.05 12.27 7.71
N ASP A 13 -9.05 10.93 7.69
CA ASP A 13 -8.01 10.13 8.34
C ASP A 13 -6.68 10.14 7.56
N ASP A 14 -6.71 10.61 6.30
CA ASP A 14 -5.51 10.80 5.49
C ASP A 14 -4.74 12.10 5.85
N ASN A 15 -5.33 12.95 6.70
CA ASN A 15 -4.67 14.15 7.20
C ASN A 15 -3.62 13.76 8.25
N GLY A 16 -2.37 14.15 8.03
CA GLY A 16 -1.25 13.87 8.96
C GLY A 16 -0.42 12.65 8.57
N ASP A 17 -0.76 11.94 7.50
CA ASP A 17 0.10 10.91 6.91
C ASP A 17 1.02 11.53 5.85
N TYR A 18 2.28 11.06 5.83
CA TYR A 18 3.25 11.47 4.80
C TYR A 18 2.82 10.95 3.43
N ARG A 19 2.20 11.81 2.63
CA ARG A 19 1.70 11.47 1.28
C ARG A 19 2.11 12.54 0.25
N PRO A 20 3.30 12.44 -0.33
CA PRO A 20 3.75 13.40 -1.36
C PRO A 20 2.78 13.49 -2.53
N GLY A 21 1.99 12.45 -2.82
CA GLY A 21 0.93 12.47 -3.83
C GLY A 21 -0.17 13.52 -3.59
N LEU A 22 -0.42 13.97 -2.36
CA LEU A 22 -1.40 15.02 -2.07
C LEU A 22 -1.01 16.38 -2.66
N ILE A 23 0.28 16.63 -2.84
CA ILE A 23 0.78 17.84 -3.51
C ILE A 23 0.34 17.81 -4.97
N ALA A 24 0.58 16.70 -5.67
CA ALA A 24 0.16 16.51 -7.05
C ALA A 24 -1.37 16.61 -7.23
N VAL A 25 -2.14 16.04 -6.31
CA VAL A 25 -3.62 16.16 -6.28
C VAL A 25 -4.04 17.64 -6.27
N LYS A 26 -3.41 18.45 -5.40
CA LYS A 26 -3.69 19.89 -5.30
C LYS A 26 -3.26 20.66 -6.54
N GLU A 27 -2.05 20.41 -7.05
CA GLU A 27 -1.49 21.08 -8.24
C GLU A 27 -2.29 20.78 -9.51
N LEU A 28 -2.79 19.56 -9.65
CA LEU A 28 -3.59 19.10 -10.79
C LEU A 28 -5.08 19.45 -10.67
N GLY A 29 -5.51 20.08 -9.58
CA GLY A 29 -6.91 20.45 -9.36
C GLY A 29 -7.85 19.25 -9.22
N VAL A 30 -7.33 18.09 -8.81
CA VAL A 30 -8.14 16.90 -8.53
C VAL A 30 -9.01 17.16 -7.30
N LYS A 31 -10.29 16.80 -7.37
CA LYS A 31 -11.26 16.99 -6.29
C LYS A 31 -11.19 15.88 -5.27
N SER A 32 -11.33 16.21 -3.99
CA SER A 32 -11.37 15.27 -2.86
C SER A 32 -12.73 15.37 -2.14
N PRO A 33 -13.83 14.89 -2.74
CA PRO A 33 -15.19 15.17 -2.26
C PRO A 33 -15.44 14.62 -0.84
N LEU A 34 -14.87 13.48 -0.49
CA LEU A 34 -15.01 12.89 0.85
C LEU A 34 -14.32 13.74 1.93
N ARG A 35 -13.14 14.30 1.59
CA ARG A 35 -12.41 15.23 2.46
C ARG A 35 -13.13 16.57 2.56
N GLU A 36 -13.64 17.11 1.46
CA GLU A 36 -14.43 18.34 1.43
C GLU A 36 -15.68 18.22 2.30
N ALA A 37 -16.32 17.03 2.27
CA ALA A 37 -17.44 16.69 3.15
C ALA A 37 -17.02 16.37 4.60
N LYS A 38 -15.71 16.40 4.91
CA LYS A 38 -15.13 16.10 6.23
C LYS A 38 -15.47 14.71 6.76
N LEU A 39 -15.61 13.74 5.88
CA LEU A 39 -15.93 12.37 6.24
C LEU A 39 -14.67 11.61 6.71
N THR A 40 -14.82 10.90 7.81
CA THR A 40 -13.86 9.89 8.29
C THR A 40 -14.07 8.56 7.59
N LYS A 41 -13.08 7.68 7.65
CA LYS A 41 -13.18 6.33 7.08
C LYS A 41 -14.29 5.49 7.74
N ALA A 42 -14.53 5.70 9.04
CA ALA A 42 -15.60 5.01 9.75
C ALA A 42 -16.97 5.42 9.21
N GLU A 43 -17.23 6.73 9.07
CA GLU A 43 -18.47 7.26 8.51
C GLU A 43 -18.69 6.82 7.05
N ILE A 44 -17.61 6.84 6.23
CA ILE A 44 -17.68 6.36 4.84
C ILE A 44 -18.11 4.89 4.79
N ARG A 45 -17.62 4.04 5.68
CA ARG A 45 -18.03 2.63 5.77
C ARG A 45 -19.48 2.48 6.19
N GLU A 46 -19.92 3.25 7.18
CA GLU A 46 -21.29 3.25 7.65
C GLU A 46 -22.27 3.64 6.51
N TYR A 47 -22.04 4.78 5.86
CA TYR A 47 -22.85 5.19 4.71
C TYR A 47 -22.78 4.22 3.54
N SER A 48 -21.62 3.64 3.26
CA SER A 48 -21.47 2.61 2.23
C SER A 48 -22.33 1.38 2.53
N LYS A 49 -22.42 0.99 3.80
CA LYS A 49 -23.26 -0.12 4.27
C LYS A 49 -24.74 0.22 4.13
N GLU A 50 -25.15 1.41 4.55
CA GLU A 50 -26.54 1.90 4.41
C GLU A 50 -26.98 1.95 2.95
N LEU A 51 -26.06 2.35 2.05
CA LEU A 51 -26.31 2.37 0.60
C LEU A 51 -26.21 1.00 -0.06
N GLY A 52 -25.94 -0.08 0.70
CA GLY A 52 -25.83 -1.44 0.19
C GLY A 52 -24.62 -1.67 -0.72
N LEU A 53 -23.56 -0.85 -0.62
CA LEU A 53 -22.34 -1.02 -1.42
C LEU A 53 -21.57 -2.26 -0.92
N PRO A 54 -21.20 -3.21 -1.81
CA PRO A 54 -20.53 -4.44 -1.41
C PRO A 54 -19.09 -4.24 -0.91
N THR A 55 -18.59 -3.02 -0.97
CA THR A 55 -17.23 -2.65 -0.57
C THR A 55 -17.12 -2.02 0.81
N TRP A 56 -18.23 -1.94 1.57
CA TRP A 56 -18.29 -1.25 2.87
C TRP A 56 -17.31 -1.81 3.91
N ASP A 57 -17.07 -3.12 3.90
CA ASP A 57 -16.17 -3.84 4.81
C ASP A 57 -14.79 -4.13 4.20
N LYS A 58 -14.59 -3.73 2.95
CA LYS A 58 -13.34 -3.99 2.25
C LYS A 58 -12.16 -3.38 2.98
N GLN A 59 -11.11 -4.19 3.19
CA GLN A 59 -9.86 -3.72 3.77
C GLN A 59 -9.23 -2.65 2.87
N SER A 60 -8.53 -1.69 3.51
CA SER A 60 -7.75 -0.70 2.77
C SER A 60 -6.48 -1.35 2.22
N PHE A 61 -6.45 -1.50 0.91
CA PHE A 61 -5.24 -1.86 0.22
C PHE A 61 -4.58 -0.59 -0.32
N ALA A 62 -3.36 -0.30 0.12
CA ALA A 62 -2.52 0.65 -0.57
C ALA A 62 -2.22 0.13 -1.98
N CYS A 63 -2.02 1.02 -2.96
CA CYS A 63 -1.69 0.63 -4.34
C CYS A 63 -0.40 -0.21 -4.39
N LEU A 64 -0.26 -1.06 -5.41
CA LEU A 64 0.92 -1.93 -5.57
C LEU A 64 2.23 -1.17 -5.64
N SER A 65 2.22 0.08 -6.12
CA SER A 65 3.42 0.94 -6.14
C SER A 65 4.03 1.15 -4.75
N SER A 66 3.23 1.08 -3.69
CA SER A 66 3.72 1.17 -2.32
C SER A 66 4.57 -0.03 -1.88
N ARG A 67 4.70 -1.07 -2.69
CA ARG A 67 5.58 -2.23 -2.43
C ARG A 67 7.00 -1.99 -2.87
N PHE A 68 7.24 -0.92 -3.62
CA PHE A 68 8.55 -0.54 -4.11
C PHE A 68 9.24 0.35 -3.08
N VAL A 69 10.47 0.01 -2.74
CA VAL A 69 11.28 0.86 -1.86
C VAL A 69 11.63 2.16 -2.56
N TYR A 70 11.89 3.21 -1.79
CA TYR A 70 12.28 4.50 -2.36
C TYR A 70 13.51 4.37 -3.26
N GLY A 71 13.44 4.97 -4.46
CA GLY A 71 14.49 4.88 -5.48
C GLY A 71 14.40 3.65 -6.40
N GLU A 72 13.52 2.70 -6.12
CA GLU A 72 13.27 1.56 -7.01
C GLU A 72 12.40 1.97 -8.20
N THR A 73 12.80 1.57 -9.40
CA THR A 73 12.02 1.84 -10.61
C THR A 73 10.77 0.97 -10.65
N ILE A 74 9.61 1.60 -10.77
CA ILE A 74 8.33 0.93 -10.95
C ILE A 74 8.18 0.54 -12.42
N SER A 75 8.01 -0.76 -12.70
CA SER A 75 7.72 -1.26 -14.04
C SER A 75 6.51 -2.19 -14.00
N GLU A 76 5.85 -2.35 -15.14
CA GLU A 76 4.71 -3.27 -15.27
C GLU A 76 5.10 -4.71 -14.93
N GLU A 77 6.29 -5.14 -15.35
CA GLU A 77 6.85 -6.46 -15.01
C GLU A 77 6.95 -6.65 -13.50
N LYS A 78 7.59 -5.70 -12.79
CA LYS A 78 7.76 -5.77 -11.33
C LYS A 78 6.44 -5.66 -10.58
N LEU A 79 5.49 -4.85 -11.07
CA LEU A 79 4.14 -4.79 -10.51
C LEU A 79 3.44 -6.15 -10.62
N GLY A 80 3.54 -6.81 -11.78
CA GLY A 80 3.00 -8.14 -12.00
C GLY A 80 3.67 -9.22 -11.13
N MET A 81 4.98 -9.11 -10.87
CA MET A 81 5.67 -10.01 -9.92
C MET A 81 5.08 -9.89 -8.51
N VAL A 82 4.92 -8.66 -8.02
CA VAL A 82 4.39 -8.37 -6.69
C VAL A 82 2.93 -8.81 -6.57
N GLU A 83 2.11 -8.49 -7.57
CA GLU A 83 0.69 -8.88 -7.60
C GLU A 83 0.52 -10.41 -7.48
N LYS A 84 1.22 -11.17 -8.31
CA LYS A 84 1.19 -12.64 -8.28
C LYS A 84 1.68 -13.19 -6.94
N ALA A 85 2.71 -12.57 -6.36
CA ALA A 85 3.27 -12.99 -5.09
C ALA A 85 2.30 -12.75 -3.92
N GLU A 86 1.66 -11.56 -3.84
CA GLU A 86 0.65 -11.26 -2.82
C GLU A 86 -0.59 -12.14 -3.00
N GLN A 87 -1.06 -12.36 -4.25
CA GLN A 87 -2.19 -13.23 -4.52
C GLN A 87 -1.92 -14.67 -4.06
N LEU A 88 -0.74 -15.22 -4.34
CA LEU A 88 -0.37 -16.56 -3.87
C LEU A 88 -0.46 -16.67 -2.34
N LEU A 89 0.04 -15.66 -1.61
CA LEU A 89 -0.06 -15.65 -0.15
C LEU A 89 -1.52 -15.60 0.33
N LEU A 90 -2.35 -14.79 -0.33
CA LEU A 90 -3.79 -14.74 -0.04
C LEU A 90 -4.48 -16.09 -0.31
N ASP A 91 -4.13 -16.77 -1.40
CA ASP A 91 -4.65 -18.10 -1.76
C ASP A 91 -4.24 -19.16 -0.73
N TYR A 92 -3.07 -19.02 -0.09
CA TYR A 92 -2.68 -19.80 1.07
C TYR A 92 -3.46 -19.45 2.35
N GLY A 93 -4.31 -18.41 2.30
CA GLY A 93 -5.12 -17.96 3.45
C GLY A 93 -4.32 -17.16 4.48
N PHE A 94 -3.28 -16.43 4.05
CA PHE A 94 -2.72 -15.33 4.83
C PHE A 94 -3.63 -14.11 4.71
N HIS A 95 -3.85 -13.36 5.80
CA HIS A 95 -4.88 -12.31 5.80
C HIS A 95 -4.32 -10.93 5.44
N GLN A 96 -3.23 -10.54 6.09
CA GLN A 96 -2.60 -9.25 5.88
C GLN A 96 -1.21 -9.44 5.29
N VAL A 97 -1.10 -9.26 3.98
CA VAL A 97 0.13 -9.55 3.26
C VAL A 97 0.70 -8.31 2.58
N ARG A 98 2.02 -8.21 2.54
CA ARG A 98 2.77 -7.29 1.68
C ARG A 98 4.01 -8.01 1.16
N VAL A 99 4.28 -7.85 -0.11
CA VAL A 99 5.54 -8.31 -0.71
C VAL A 99 6.29 -7.09 -1.20
N ARG A 100 7.32 -6.68 -0.45
CA ARG A 100 8.19 -5.57 -0.83
C ARG A 100 9.25 -6.04 -1.81
N ILE A 101 9.50 -5.23 -2.82
CA ILE A 101 10.52 -5.50 -3.83
C ILE A 101 11.77 -4.66 -3.56
N HIS A 102 12.92 -5.32 -3.51
CA HIS A 102 14.25 -4.72 -3.36
C HIS A 102 15.13 -5.28 -4.50
N GLY A 103 15.10 -4.61 -5.65
CA GLY A 103 15.74 -5.15 -6.86
C GLY A 103 15.09 -6.47 -7.30
N SER A 104 15.76 -7.60 -7.10
CA SER A 104 15.26 -8.95 -7.36
C SER A 104 14.91 -9.75 -6.10
N LEU A 105 14.90 -9.11 -4.92
CA LEU A 105 14.58 -9.72 -3.65
C LEU A 105 13.13 -9.42 -3.26
N ALA A 106 12.36 -10.45 -2.91
CA ALA A 106 11.06 -10.34 -2.25
C ALA A 106 11.23 -10.35 -0.74
N ARG A 107 10.67 -9.34 -0.05
CA ARG A 107 10.53 -9.31 1.42
C ARG A 107 9.06 -9.45 1.77
N ILE A 108 8.70 -10.61 2.33
CA ILE A 108 7.34 -10.94 2.76
C ILE A 108 7.07 -10.30 4.12
N GLU A 109 6.00 -9.54 4.22
CA GLU A 109 5.44 -9.03 5.48
C GLU A 109 4.06 -9.66 5.66
N ILE A 110 3.89 -10.46 6.70
CA ILE A 110 2.62 -11.06 7.15
C ILE A 110 2.47 -10.81 8.64
N MET A 111 1.29 -11.11 9.19
CA MET A 111 1.07 -11.00 10.63
C MET A 111 1.98 -11.98 11.40
N PRO A 112 2.60 -11.57 12.52
CA PRO A 112 3.52 -12.44 13.28
C PRO A 112 2.88 -13.76 13.72
N GLU A 113 1.59 -13.78 13.98
CA GLU A 113 0.82 -14.96 14.37
C GLU A 113 0.79 -16.02 13.25
N GLU A 114 1.00 -15.59 12.01
CA GLU A 114 0.98 -16.45 10.81
C GLU A 114 2.37 -17.00 10.44
N PHE A 115 3.44 -16.58 11.13
CA PHE A 115 4.80 -17.08 10.89
C PHE A 115 4.92 -18.60 10.94
N PRO A 116 4.33 -19.31 11.94
CA PRO A 116 4.42 -20.77 11.99
C PRO A 116 3.90 -21.41 10.70
N LYS A 117 2.81 -20.92 10.14
CA LYS A 117 2.22 -21.40 8.87
C LYS A 117 3.17 -21.16 7.68
N LEU A 118 3.77 -19.98 7.57
CA LEU A 118 4.72 -19.68 6.51
C LEU A 118 5.96 -20.57 6.58
N LEU A 119 6.40 -20.92 7.80
CA LEU A 119 7.61 -21.73 8.04
C LEU A 119 7.37 -23.23 7.89
N GLU A 120 6.13 -23.70 7.75
CA GLU A 120 5.85 -25.09 7.41
C GLU A 120 6.59 -25.48 6.12
N LYS A 121 7.25 -26.64 6.14
CA LYS A 121 8.14 -27.05 5.07
C LYS A 121 7.49 -26.96 3.69
N ASN A 122 6.30 -27.54 3.56
CA ASN A 122 5.59 -27.58 2.27
C ASN A 122 5.21 -26.19 1.76
N VAL A 123 4.73 -25.31 2.67
CA VAL A 123 4.29 -23.95 2.37
C VAL A 123 5.48 -23.11 1.91
N ARG A 124 6.57 -23.07 2.70
CA ARG A 124 7.74 -22.25 2.38
C ARG A 124 8.43 -22.70 1.10
N GLU A 125 8.53 -24.03 0.85
CA GLU A 125 9.19 -24.56 -0.35
C GLU A 125 8.38 -24.23 -1.62
N ASP A 126 7.05 -24.32 -1.57
CA ASP A 126 6.19 -23.96 -2.69
C ASP A 126 6.20 -22.46 -2.95
N ILE A 127 6.06 -21.63 -1.91
CA ILE A 127 6.14 -20.16 -2.02
C ILE A 127 7.49 -19.75 -2.61
N ALA A 128 8.61 -20.31 -2.09
CA ALA A 128 9.93 -20.00 -2.61
C ALA A 128 10.09 -20.39 -4.09
N LYS A 129 9.55 -21.52 -4.50
CA LYS A 129 9.55 -21.97 -5.89
C LYS A 129 8.74 -21.02 -6.77
N LYS A 130 7.50 -20.74 -6.38
CA LYS A 130 6.57 -19.87 -7.13
C LYS A 130 7.10 -18.45 -7.28
N PHE A 131 7.64 -17.87 -6.23
CA PHE A 131 8.22 -16.53 -6.28
C PHE A 131 9.40 -16.46 -7.25
N LYS A 132 10.23 -17.52 -7.34
CA LYS A 132 11.29 -17.60 -8.35
C LYS A 132 10.72 -17.69 -9.77
N GLU A 133 9.64 -18.44 -9.97
CA GLU A 133 8.92 -18.48 -11.25
C GLU A 133 8.35 -17.10 -11.63
N TYR A 134 7.99 -16.27 -10.66
CA TYR A 134 7.52 -14.88 -10.89
C TYR A 134 8.65 -13.88 -11.17
N GLY A 135 9.93 -14.27 -10.99
CA GLY A 135 11.11 -13.48 -11.33
C GLY A 135 11.95 -13.02 -10.13
N PHE A 136 11.58 -13.37 -8.90
CA PHE A 136 12.42 -13.08 -7.73
C PHE A 136 13.61 -14.02 -7.64
N THR A 137 14.79 -13.49 -7.32
CA THR A 137 16.00 -14.29 -7.06
C THR A 137 16.01 -14.83 -5.63
N TYR A 138 15.64 -13.97 -4.68
CA TYR A 138 15.61 -14.29 -3.27
C TYR A 138 14.23 -14.02 -2.67
N VAL A 139 13.83 -14.88 -1.75
CA VAL A 139 12.59 -14.76 -0.99
C VAL A 139 12.95 -14.71 0.49
N THR A 140 12.55 -13.64 1.15
CA THR A 140 12.86 -13.39 2.56
C THR A 140 11.58 -13.02 3.31
N MET A 141 11.63 -13.09 4.63
CA MET A 141 10.55 -12.66 5.51
C MET A 141 11.06 -11.52 6.39
N ASP A 142 10.24 -10.48 6.56
CA ASP A 142 10.47 -9.48 7.60
C ASP A 142 10.19 -10.10 8.97
N ILE A 143 11.19 -10.19 9.83
CA ILE A 143 11.09 -10.84 11.15
C ILE A 143 10.17 -10.08 12.12
N LEU A 144 9.89 -8.81 11.87
CA LEU A 144 8.93 -8.01 12.64
C LEU A 144 7.51 -8.12 12.08
N GLY A 145 7.35 -8.74 10.91
CA GLY A 145 6.08 -8.91 10.24
C GLY A 145 5.50 -7.62 9.65
N TYR A 146 4.21 -7.66 9.36
CA TYR A 146 3.50 -6.53 8.81
C TYR A 146 3.40 -5.36 9.81
N ARG A 147 3.80 -4.18 9.37
CA ARG A 147 3.66 -2.91 10.12
C ARG A 147 3.17 -1.82 9.20
N MET A 148 2.20 -1.05 9.66
CA MET A 148 1.77 0.15 8.93
C MET A 148 2.95 1.13 8.85
N GLY A 149 3.22 1.63 7.64
CA GLY A 149 4.30 2.60 7.43
C GLY A 149 5.73 2.02 7.42
N SER A 150 5.92 0.68 7.42
CA SER A 150 7.26 0.04 7.38
C SER A 150 8.15 0.54 6.23
N MET A 151 7.56 0.97 5.12
CA MET A 151 8.29 1.55 4.00
C MET A 151 8.92 2.91 4.32
N ASN A 152 8.33 3.66 5.25
CA ASN A 152 8.80 5.00 5.64
C ASN A 152 9.92 4.95 6.67
N GLU A 153 10.29 3.77 7.19
CA GLU A 153 11.40 3.57 8.14
C GLU A 153 12.75 3.97 7.52
N THR A 154 12.87 3.90 6.20
CA THR A 154 14.09 4.29 5.47
C THR A 154 14.21 5.79 5.22
N LEU A 155 13.14 6.56 5.45
CA LEU A 155 13.16 8.01 5.30
C LEU A 155 13.78 8.66 6.53
N GLY A 156 14.79 9.50 6.32
CA GLY A 156 15.36 10.34 7.38
C GLY A 156 14.35 11.36 7.90
N GLU A 157 14.55 11.88 9.11
CA GLU A 157 13.68 12.93 9.68
C GLU A 157 13.62 14.17 8.78
N ASN A 158 14.72 14.52 8.10
CA ASN A 158 14.78 15.64 7.16
C ASN A 158 13.90 15.42 5.91
N ASP A 159 13.79 14.18 5.42
CA ASP A 159 12.96 13.86 4.25
C ASP A 159 11.46 13.94 4.60
N LYS A 160 11.11 13.61 5.84
CA LYS A 160 9.74 13.75 6.36
C LYS A 160 9.36 15.23 6.57
N MET A 161 10.29 16.04 7.10
CA MET A 161 10.07 17.48 7.34
C MET A 161 9.97 18.32 6.07
N THR A 162 10.73 17.99 5.02
CA THR A 162 10.68 18.73 3.74
C THR A 162 9.34 18.60 3.04
N ALA A 163 8.66 17.46 3.20
CA ALA A 163 7.31 17.30 2.63
C ALA A 163 6.24 18.02 3.45
N ASP A 164 6.39 18.06 4.77
CA ASP A 164 5.45 18.76 5.66
C ASP A 164 5.52 20.28 5.47
N SER A 165 6.72 20.82 5.30
CA SER A 165 6.92 22.26 5.05
C SER A 165 6.41 22.72 3.69
N SER A 166 6.44 21.84 2.67
CA SER A 166 5.88 22.14 1.35
C SER A 166 4.34 22.18 1.34
N LEU A 167 3.69 21.53 2.32
CA LEU A 167 2.24 21.56 2.51
C LEU A 167 1.77 22.81 3.27
N GLN A 168 2.62 23.38 4.14
CA GLN A 168 2.29 24.56 4.96
C GLN A 168 2.64 25.90 4.28
N GLY A 169 3.55 25.93 3.33
CA GLY A 169 4.16 27.14 2.76
C GLY A 169 3.37 27.89 1.69
N LYS A 170 2.10 27.62 1.44
CA LYS A 170 1.28 28.32 0.43
C LYS A 170 -0.12 28.70 0.93
N ASN A 171 -0.23 29.20 2.15
CA ASN A 171 -1.44 29.84 2.66
C ASN A 171 -1.20 31.35 2.88
N GLU A 172 -0.57 32.02 1.92
CA GLU A 172 -0.57 33.49 1.81
C GLU A 172 -1.06 33.93 0.45
#